data_4bec4e484a8ed1968b8b4791be1a0a0f
#
_entry.id   4bec4e484a8ed1968b8b4791be1a0a0f
#
_cell.length_a   1.000
_cell.length_b   1.000
_cell.length_c   1.000
_cell.angle_alpha   90.00
_cell.angle_beta   90.00
_cell.angle_gamma   90.00
#
_symmetry.space_group_name_H-M   'P 1'
#
loop_
_entity.id
_entity.type
_entity.pdbx_description
1 polymer ?
#
loop_
_entity_poly.entity_id
_entity_poly.type
_entity_poly.pdbx_seq_one_letter_code
_entity_poly.pdbx_strand_id
1 'polypeptide(L)'
;MSQRLILPINKCRITAGYKNANYTREFGYTHYGVDMTDKDRKDYTLYASGKGIVTHAGFNKSGGNVVVIVYKDCELPIGGTRDIVLRYFHLKSIKVHVGQKVNKDTVIGLYGNTGYSSGSHLHLECDTDVKYPNYTPQIASGASNSVLKKGVASTMLNPISVLWVKTTRPDYQQVVSSGYNTVSKSDVAYKVTDRI
;
A
#
# COMPACT_ATOMS: atom_id res chain seq x y z
N MET A 1 -23.62 -1.74 -3.52
CA MET A 1 -23.37 -2.22 -2.15
C MET A 1 -21.96 -1.83 -1.79
N SER A 2 -21.80 -1.16 -0.65
CA SER A 2 -20.50 -0.78 -0.12
C SER A 2 -19.66 -2.00 0.27
N GLN A 3 -18.35 -1.80 0.39
CA GLN A 3 -17.41 -2.84 0.76
C GLN A 3 -16.36 -2.32 1.75
N ARG A 4 -15.78 -3.21 2.51
CA ARG A 4 -14.66 -2.93 3.40
C ARG A 4 -13.37 -3.44 2.79
N LEU A 5 -12.37 -2.57 2.67
CA LEU A 5 -11.04 -2.98 2.23
C LEU A 5 -10.27 -3.56 3.41
N ILE A 6 -9.55 -4.65 3.16
CA ILE A 6 -8.77 -5.37 4.18
C ILE A 6 -7.29 -5.41 3.79
N LEU A 7 -6.44 -5.78 4.75
CA LEU A 7 -5.00 -5.89 4.50
C LEU A 7 -4.67 -6.85 3.35
N PRO A 8 -3.68 -6.52 2.52
CA PRO A 8 -3.25 -7.39 1.43
C PRO A 8 -2.35 -8.54 1.87
N ILE A 9 -1.92 -8.58 3.13
CA ILE A 9 -1.04 -9.59 3.72
C ILE A 9 -1.77 -10.25 4.90
N ASN A 10 -1.67 -11.57 5.05
CA ASN A 10 -2.41 -12.33 6.06
C ASN A 10 -2.04 -11.96 7.51
N LYS A 11 -0.75 -11.92 7.81
CA LYS A 11 -0.21 -11.47 9.11
C LYS A 11 0.79 -10.37 8.87
N CYS A 12 0.32 -9.14 8.95
CA CYS A 12 1.07 -7.97 8.55
C CYS A 12 1.90 -7.40 9.69
N ARG A 13 3.18 -7.15 9.41
CA ARG A 13 4.05 -6.28 10.20
C ARG A 13 4.29 -5.01 9.41
N ILE A 14 4.04 -3.85 10.01
CA ILE A 14 4.38 -2.56 9.42
C ILE A 14 5.83 -2.23 9.75
N THR A 15 6.61 -1.90 8.73
CA THR A 15 8.05 -1.58 8.84
C THR A 15 8.35 -0.10 8.66
N ALA A 16 7.52 0.64 7.93
CA ALA A 16 7.56 2.10 7.86
C ALA A 16 6.15 2.68 7.66
N GLY A 17 5.83 3.73 8.41
CA GLY A 17 4.52 4.38 8.35
C GLY A 17 4.42 5.46 7.29
N TYR A 18 3.19 5.90 7.03
CA TYR A 18 2.87 7.01 6.14
C TYR A 18 3.44 8.33 6.68
N LYS A 19 4.14 9.09 5.83
CA LYS A 19 4.82 10.35 6.17
C LYS A 19 5.78 10.22 7.37
N ASN A 20 6.45 9.07 7.49
CA ASN A 20 7.42 8.82 8.55
C ASN A 20 8.59 9.81 8.47
N ALA A 21 8.79 10.61 9.54
CA ALA A 21 9.83 11.65 9.57
C ALA A 21 11.25 11.08 9.53
N ASN A 22 11.47 9.93 10.15
CA ASN A 22 12.78 9.25 10.10
C ASN A 22 13.08 8.78 8.68
N TYR A 23 12.09 8.27 7.97
CA TYR A 23 12.22 7.89 6.58
C TYR A 23 12.60 9.10 5.70
N THR A 24 11.88 10.22 5.88
CA THR A 24 12.18 11.46 5.14
C THR A 24 13.60 11.97 5.41
N ARG A 25 14.06 11.89 6.66
CA ARG A 25 15.43 12.30 7.04
C ARG A 25 16.49 11.39 6.42
N GLU A 26 16.23 10.07 6.34
CA GLU A 26 17.18 9.09 5.81
C GLU A 26 17.27 9.12 4.28
N PHE A 27 16.13 9.24 3.61
CA PHE A 27 16.02 9.08 2.15
C PHE A 27 15.79 10.39 1.38
N GLY A 28 15.55 11.51 2.07
CA GLY A 28 15.39 12.83 1.46
C GLY A 28 14.02 13.09 0.80
N TYR A 29 13.05 12.18 0.92
CA TYR A 29 11.70 12.37 0.37
C TYR A 29 10.61 11.83 1.30
N THR A 30 9.40 12.39 1.16
CA THR A 30 8.25 12.00 1.97
C THR A 30 7.76 10.59 1.61
N HIS A 31 7.55 9.75 2.63
CA HIS A 31 6.98 8.42 2.47
C HIS A 31 5.47 8.48 2.32
N TYR A 32 4.94 8.42 1.09
CA TYR A 32 3.51 8.50 0.80
C TYR A 32 2.78 7.16 0.85
N GLY A 33 3.39 6.14 1.40
CA GLY A 33 2.82 4.81 1.58
C GLY A 33 3.06 4.27 2.98
N VAL A 34 2.73 3.00 3.13
CA VAL A 34 3.07 2.20 4.30
C VAL A 34 3.86 0.99 3.83
N ASP A 35 5.03 0.78 4.40
CA ASP A 35 5.81 -0.42 4.13
C ASP A 35 5.40 -1.53 5.08
N MET A 36 5.22 -2.72 4.53
CA MET A 36 4.78 -3.86 5.30
C MET A 36 5.35 -5.19 4.78
N THR A 37 5.48 -6.13 5.70
CA THR A 37 5.92 -7.50 5.41
C THR A 37 5.00 -8.49 6.10
N ASP A 38 5.07 -9.77 5.71
CA ASP A 38 4.61 -10.84 6.59
C ASP A 38 5.37 -10.80 7.93
N LYS A 39 4.64 -11.03 9.02
CA LYS A 39 5.18 -11.01 10.39
C LYS A 39 6.44 -11.85 10.54
N ASP A 40 6.40 -13.07 10.01
CA ASP A 40 7.46 -14.06 10.14
C ASP A 40 8.40 -14.09 8.93
N ARG A 41 8.12 -13.24 7.91
CA ARG A 41 8.83 -13.19 6.63
C ARG A 41 8.88 -14.51 5.87
N LYS A 42 7.81 -15.31 5.98
CA LYS A 42 7.69 -16.63 5.35
C LYS A 42 6.67 -16.64 4.22
N ASP A 43 5.60 -15.84 4.33
CA ASP A 43 4.56 -15.70 3.32
C ASP A 43 4.72 -14.37 2.57
N TYR A 44 5.04 -14.43 1.30
CA TYR A 44 5.22 -13.25 0.42
C TYR A 44 3.95 -12.94 -0.38
N THR A 45 2.88 -13.69 -0.16
CA THR A 45 1.66 -13.60 -0.96
C THR A 45 0.93 -12.28 -0.73
N LEU A 46 0.57 -11.63 -1.84
CA LEU A 46 -0.28 -10.44 -1.85
C LEU A 46 -1.65 -10.77 -2.40
N TYR A 47 -2.66 -10.33 -1.69
CA TYR A 47 -4.06 -10.42 -2.09
C TYR A 47 -4.61 -9.04 -2.44
N ALA A 48 -5.62 -8.98 -3.30
CA ALA A 48 -6.40 -7.76 -3.44
C ALA A 48 -7.11 -7.43 -2.12
N SER A 49 -7.30 -6.14 -1.85
CA SER A 49 -7.90 -5.68 -0.59
C SER A 49 -9.44 -5.76 -0.58
N GLY A 50 -10.07 -5.99 -1.72
CA GLY A 50 -11.52 -6.04 -1.89
C GLY A 50 -11.92 -6.33 -3.33
N LYS A 51 -13.17 -6.02 -3.68
CA LYS A 51 -13.67 -6.11 -5.07
C LYS A 51 -13.21 -4.88 -5.83
N GLY A 52 -12.41 -5.08 -6.89
CA GLY A 52 -11.82 -3.99 -7.66
C GLY A 52 -11.52 -4.36 -9.09
N ILE A 53 -10.97 -3.39 -9.81
CA ILE A 53 -10.50 -3.56 -11.20
C ILE A 53 -9.04 -3.15 -11.25
N VAL A 54 -8.19 -4.00 -11.81
CA VAL A 54 -6.78 -3.73 -12.05
C VAL A 54 -6.65 -2.69 -13.17
N THR A 55 -6.05 -1.55 -12.86
CA THR A 55 -5.82 -0.46 -13.83
C THR A 55 -4.37 -0.41 -14.31
N HIS A 56 -3.47 -1.07 -13.57
CA HIS A 56 -2.08 -1.24 -13.98
C HIS A 56 -1.52 -2.57 -13.43
N ALA A 57 -0.70 -3.22 -14.25
CA ALA A 57 0.07 -4.40 -13.87
C ALA A 57 1.34 -4.44 -14.75
N GLY A 58 2.50 -4.05 -14.21
CA GLY A 58 3.73 -3.97 -15.00
C GLY A 58 4.91 -3.39 -14.24
N PHE A 59 6.06 -3.27 -14.94
CA PHE A 59 7.30 -2.77 -14.38
C PHE A 59 7.43 -1.26 -14.53
N ASN A 60 7.82 -0.59 -13.45
CA ASN A 60 8.26 0.81 -13.42
C ASN A 60 9.65 0.89 -12.81
N LYS A 61 10.53 1.73 -13.33
CA LYS A 61 11.93 1.81 -12.88
C LYS A 61 12.05 2.09 -11.38
N SER A 62 11.28 3.01 -10.85
CA SER A 62 11.31 3.37 -9.41
C SER A 62 10.48 2.40 -8.57
N GLY A 63 9.27 2.08 -8.99
CA GLY A 63 8.34 1.23 -8.25
C GLY A 63 8.61 -0.27 -8.37
N GLY A 64 9.46 -0.69 -9.30
CA GLY A 64 9.64 -2.09 -9.63
C GLY A 64 8.41 -2.67 -10.33
N ASN A 65 8.06 -3.91 -10.05
CA ASN A 65 6.79 -4.48 -10.47
C ASN A 65 5.67 -3.86 -9.64
N VAL A 66 4.67 -3.28 -10.31
CA VAL A 66 3.58 -2.53 -9.69
C VAL A 66 2.24 -3.07 -10.14
N VAL A 67 1.31 -3.18 -9.21
CA VAL A 67 -0.11 -3.41 -9.46
C VAL A 67 -0.88 -2.22 -8.91
N VAL A 68 -1.84 -1.69 -9.69
CA VAL A 68 -2.77 -0.65 -9.26
C VAL A 68 -4.19 -1.17 -9.41
N ILE A 69 -4.99 -0.98 -8.36
CA ILE A 69 -6.37 -1.45 -8.32
C ILE A 69 -7.28 -0.31 -7.86
N VAL A 70 -8.37 -0.09 -8.59
CA VAL A 70 -9.44 0.83 -8.20
C VAL A 70 -10.55 0.04 -7.52
N TYR A 71 -10.95 0.50 -6.35
CA TYR A 71 -12.01 -0.04 -5.51
C TYR A 71 -13.14 0.98 -5.40
N LYS A 72 -14.37 0.56 -5.67
CA LYS A 72 -15.56 1.41 -5.61
C LYS A 72 -16.32 1.23 -4.29
N ASP A 73 -17.02 2.29 -3.87
CA ASP A 73 -17.92 2.28 -2.72
C ASP A 73 -17.30 1.72 -1.43
N CYS A 74 -16.07 2.15 -1.10
CA CYS A 74 -15.35 1.66 0.07
C CYS A 74 -15.81 2.35 1.34
N GLU A 75 -16.32 1.60 2.32
CA GLU A 75 -16.58 2.08 3.68
C GLU A 75 -15.27 2.38 4.38
N LEU A 76 -15.13 3.57 4.94
CA LEU A 76 -13.94 3.96 5.69
C LEU A 76 -14.10 3.68 7.18
N PRO A 77 -13.05 3.23 7.90
CA PRO A 77 -13.10 3.03 9.34
C PRO A 77 -13.48 4.29 10.13
N ILE A 78 -13.17 5.47 9.59
CA ILE A 78 -13.49 6.78 10.16
C ILE A 78 -14.92 7.25 9.83
N GLY A 79 -15.69 6.44 9.09
CA GLY A 79 -17.03 6.78 8.59
C GLY A 79 -17.03 7.31 7.16
N GLY A 80 -18.20 7.18 6.52
CA GLY A 80 -18.40 7.56 5.12
C GLY A 80 -17.99 6.49 4.12
N THR A 81 -18.26 6.77 2.85
CA THR A 81 -17.98 5.87 1.72
C THR A 81 -17.23 6.64 0.64
N ARG A 82 -16.23 6.01 0.03
CA ARG A 82 -15.40 6.64 -1.01
C ARG A 82 -14.82 5.61 -1.97
N ASP A 83 -14.58 6.03 -3.20
CA ASP A 83 -13.75 5.29 -4.14
C ASP A 83 -12.28 5.43 -3.76
N ILE A 84 -11.52 4.32 -3.83
CA ILE A 84 -10.14 4.22 -3.38
C ILE A 84 -9.28 3.60 -4.47
N VAL A 85 -8.09 4.15 -4.63
CA VAL A 85 -6.98 3.53 -5.39
C VAL A 85 -5.97 2.97 -4.40
N LEU A 86 -5.60 1.71 -4.55
CA LEU A 86 -4.42 1.17 -3.90
C LEU A 86 -3.37 0.80 -4.94
N ARG A 87 -2.11 1.21 -4.66
CA ARG A 87 -0.94 0.90 -5.50
C ARG A 87 0.02 0.04 -4.70
N TYR A 88 0.36 -1.11 -5.28
CA TYR A 88 1.20 -2.15 -4.68
C TYR A 88 2.54 -2.16 -5.38
N PHE A 89 3.62 -1.79 -4.69
CA PHE A 89 4.96 -1.62 -5.26
C PHE A 89 5.93 -2.73 -4.84
N HIS A 90 7.05 -2.80 -5.55
CA HIS A 90 8.21 -3.65 -5.27
C HIS A 90 7.94 -5.15 -5.37
N LEU A 91 6.91 -5.55 -6.14
CA LEU A 91 6.53 -6.95 -6.25
C LEU A 91 7.65 -7.79 -6.89
N LYS A 92 7.88 -8.98 -6.35
CA LYS A 92 8.73 -10.01 -6.98
C LYS A 92 8.08 -10.55 -8.25
N SER A 93 6.76 -10.73 -8.22
CA SER A 93 5.98 -11.22 -9.36
C SER A 93 4.57 -10.67 -9.35
N ILE A 94 4.00 -10.48 -10.53
CA ILE A 94 2.62 -10.07 -10.77
C ILE A 94 1.84 -11.29 -11.26
N LYS A 95 0.62 -11.49 -10.73
CA LYS A 95 -0.28 -12.61 -11.09
C LYS A 95 -1.62 -12.14 -11.67
N VAL A 96 -1.75 -10.87 -11.97
CA VAL A 96 -2.96 -10.26 -12.53
C VAL A 96 -2.63 -9.43 -13.75
N HIS A 97 -3.64 -9.04 -14.54
CA HIS A 97 -3.48 -8.21 -15.73
C HIS A 97 -4.47 -7.03 -15.70
N VAL A 98 -4.19 -6.01 -16.48
CA VAL A 98 -5.05 -4.83 -16.62
C VAL A 98 -6.45 -5.23 -17.10
N GLY A 99 -7.48 -4.65 -16.48
CA GLY A 99 -8.88 -4.97 -16.73
C GLY A 99 -9.42 -6.15 -15.94
N GLN A 100 -8.57 -6.91 -15.26
CA GLN A 100 -9.01 -8.04 -14.43
C GLN A 100 -9.86 -7.53 -13.25
N LYS A 101 -11.03 -8.17 -13.05
CA LYS A 101 -11.81 -8.02 -11.82
C LYS A 101 -11.22 -8.92 -10.74
N VAL A 102 -11.03 -8.35 -9.56
CA VAL A 102 -10.45 -9.04 -8.40
C VAL A 102 -11.38 -8.95 -7.19
N ASN A 103 -11.14 -9.79 -6.21
CA ASN A 103 -11.77 -9.75 -4.90
C ASN A 103 -10.74 -10.05 -3.80
N LYS A 104 -11.15 -9.99 -2.54
CA LYS A 104 -10.27 -10.19 -1.39
C LYS A 104 -9.51 -11.52 -1.37
N ASP A 105 -9.95 -12.53 -2.11
CA ASP A 105 -9.31 -13.85 -2.17
C ASP A 105 -8.40 -14.01 -3.41
N THR A 106 -8.36 -12.97 -4.27
CA THR A 106 -7.52 -12.98 -5.48
C THR A 106 -6.08 -12.70 -5.12
N VAL A 107 -5.18 -13.62 -5.44
CA VAL A 107 -3.73 -13.41 -5.35
C VAL A 107 -3.29 -12.50 -6.48
N ILE A 108 -2.78 -11.30 -6.15
CA ILE A 108 -2.32 -10.31 -7.13
C ILE A 108 -0.83 -10.43 -7.46
N GLY A 109 -0.06 -11.10 -6.60
CA GLY A 109 1.37 -11.30 -6.79
C GLY A 109 2.08 -11.74 -5.51
N LEU A 110 3.39 -11.58 -5.51
CA LEU A 110 4.25 -11.74 -4.34
C LEU A 110 4.99 -10.42 -4.11
N TYR A 111 5.05 -9.92 -2.87
CA TYR A 111 5.92 -8.79 -2.60
C TYR A 111 7.39 -9.20 -2.67
N GLY A 112 8.27 -8.24 -2.91
CA GLY A 112 9.69 -8.50 -3.12
C GLY A 112 10.55 -7.27 -2.94
N ASN A 113 11.57 -7.13 -3.81
CA ASN A 113 12.60 -6.11 -3.71
C ASN A 113 12.95 -5.55 -5.10
N THR A 114 11.95 -5.35 -5.97
CA THR A 114 12.18 -4.81 -7.32
C THR A 114 12.04 -3.28 -7.33
N GLY A 115 12.71 -2.62 -8.28
CA GLY A 115 12.75 -1.16 -8.34
C GLY A 115 13.68 -0.54 -7.30
N TYR A 116 13.36 0.68 -6.85
CA TYR A 116 14.13 1.38 -5.82
C TYR A 116 13.69 0.92 -4.42
N SER A 117 14.32 -0.12 -3.92
CA SER A 117 13.99 -0.78 -2.66
C SER A 117 15.25 -1.38 -2.01
N SER A 118 15.37 -1.27 -0.70
CA SER A 118 16.52 -1.75 0.07
C SER A 118 16.33 -3.15 0.69
N GLY A 119 15.14 -3.75 0.54
CA GLY A 119 14.82 -5.06 1.12
C GLY A 119 13.42 -5.52 0.78
N SER A 120 13.14 -6.82 0.91
CA SER A 120 11.83 -7.37 0.57
C SER A 120 10.71 -6.82 1.45
N HIS A 121 9.78 -6.08 0.84
CA HIS A 121 8.58 -5.53 1.46
C HIS A 121 7.52 -5.20 0.41
N LEU A 122 6.30 -4.95 0.84
CA LEU A 122 5.29 -4.26 0.08
C LEU A 122 5.30 -2.78 0.49
N HIS A 123 5.51 -1.87 -0.45
CA HIS A 123 5.13 -0.47 -0.30
C HIS A 123 3.72 -0.28 -0.82
N LEU A 124 2.80 0.11 0.05
CA LEU A 124 1.38 0.31 -0.28
C LEU A 124 1.04 1.79 -0.23
N GLU A 125 0.58 2.35 -1.35
CA GLU A 125 0.02 3.70 -1.41
C GLU A 125 -1.51 3.66 -1.48
N CYS A 126 -2.14 4.72 -0.95
CA CYS A 126 -3.58 4.95 -1.03
C CYS A 126 -3.88 6.32 -1.60
N ASP A 127 -4.83 6.40 -2.53
CA ASP A 127 -5.24 7.64 -3.18
C ASP A 127 -6.75 7.69 -3.37
N THR A 128 -7.29 8.90 -3.50
CA THR A 128 -8.69 9.16 -3.82
C THR A 128 -8.89 9.62 -5.26
N ASP A 129 -7.82 9.86 -6.02
CA ASP A 129 -7.89 10.24 -7.42
C ASP A 129 -8.10 9.02 -8.32
N VAL A 130 -9.36 8.56 -8.40
CA VAL A 130 -9.74 7.43 -9.25
C VAL A 130 -9.77 7.79 -10.75
N LYS A 131 -9.71 9.07 -11.10
CA LYS A 131 -9.63 9.51 -12.50
C LYS A 131 -8.24 9.23 -13.08
N TYR A 132 -7.21 9.39 -12.26
CA TYR A 132 -5.82 9.14 -12.62
C TYR A 132 -5.15 8.13 -11.69
N PRO A 133 -5.64 6.87 -11.62
CA PRO A 133 -5.22 5.89 -10.61
C PRO A 133 -3.73 5.56 -10.68
N ASN A 134 -3.11 5.71 -11.85
CA ASN A 134 -1.69 5.41 -12.08
C ASN A 134 -0.77 6.61 -11.78
N TYR A 135 -1.29 7.69 -11.19
CA TYR A 135 -0.48 8.85 -10.82
C TYR A 135 -0.06 8.74 -9.36
N THR A 136 1.23 8.84 -9.10
CA THR A 136 1.82 8.78 -7.75
C THR A 136 2.81 9.93 -7.54
N PRO A 137 2.86 10.55 -6.34
CA PRO A 137 3.74 11.68 -6.09
C PRO A 137 5.23 11.33 -6.07
N GLN A 138 5.59 10.05 -5.91
CA GLN A 138 6.97 9.60 -5.69
C GLN A 138 7.72 9.16 -6.94
N ILE A 139 7.18 9.33 -8.13
CA ILE A 139 7.92 8.99 -9.35
C ILE A 139 8.95 10.06 -9.66
N ALA A 140 10.22 9.66 -9.66
CA ALA A 140 11.31 10.52 -10.11
C ALA A 140 11.11 10.94 -11.57
N SER A 141 11.40 12.21 -11.86
CA SER A 141 11.41 12.73 -13.23
C SER A 141 12.37 11.88 -14.07
N GLY A 142 11.90 11.35 -15.21
CA GLY A 142 12.67 10.45 -16.07
C GLY A 142 12.48 8.95 -15.79
N ALA A 143 11.80 8.57 -14.71
CA ALA A 143 11.28 7.20 -14.55
C ALA A 143 10.07 6.96 -15.48
N SER A 144 9.88 7.85 -16.39
CA SER A 144 8.75 7.83 -17.26
C SER A 144 8.75 6.60 -18.08
N ASN A 145 7.70 6.04 -18.10
CA ASN A 145 7.06 5.92 -19.37
C ASN A 145 5.91 5.03 -19.19
N SER A 146 4.89 5.45 -19.59
CA SER A 146 3.72 4.67 -19.94
C SER A 146 2.94 4.07 -18.76
N VAL A 147 3.56 3.84 -17.61
CA VAL A 147 2.97 2.99 -16.60
C VAL A 147 2.45 3.77 -15.39
N LEU A 148 3.34 4.44 -14.71
CA LEU A 148 3.00 5.35 -13.63
C LEU A 148 3.45 6.76 -14.00
N LYS A 149 2.66 7.76 -13.66
CA LYS A 149 2.96 9.17 -13.91
C LYS A 149 3.09 9.91 -12.59
N LYS A 150 3.85 11.01 -12.62
CA LYS A 150 3.92 11.91 -11.46
C LYS A 150 2.56 12.55 -11.23
N GLY A 151 2.04 12.41 -10.02
CA GLY A 151 0.78 12.99 -9.55
C GLY A 151 0.98 14.02 -8.44
N VAL A 152 -0.11 14.39 -7.79
CA VAL A 152 -0.14 15.32 -6.67
C VAL A 152 -0.33 14.59 -5.34
N ALA A 153 0.32 15.08 -4.27
CA ALA A 153 0.24 14.45 -2.96
C ALA A 153 -1.04 14.78 -2.18
N SER A 154 -1.81 15.78 -2.60
CA SER A 154 -3.00 16.26 -1.87
C SER A 154 -4.15 15.26 -1.83
N THR A 155 -4.21 14.30 -2.73
CA THR A 155 -5.22 13.24 -2.80
C THR A 155 -4.80 11.95 -2.09
N MET A 156 -3.55 11.90 -1.64
CA MET A 156 -2.99 10.74 -0.95
C MET A 156 -3.52 10.61 0.48
N LEU A 157 -3.84 9.39 0.88
CA LEU A 157 -4.25 9.04 2.23
C LEU A 157 -3.27 8.05 2.86
N ASN A 158 -3.25 8.02 4.20
CA ASN A 158 -2.61 6.92 4.90
C ASN A 158 -3.35 5.61 4.58
N PRO A 159 -2.72 4.60 3.97
CA PRO A 159 -3.39 3.34 3.62
C PRO A 159 -4.13 2.69 4.80
N ILE A 160 -3.59 2.79 6.01
CA ILE A 160 -4.22 2.18 7.19
C ILE A 160 -5.51 2.88 7.59
N SER A 161 -5.69 4.16 7.25
CA SER A 161 -6.94 4.88 7.53
C SER A 161 -8.12 4.42 6.69
N VAL A 162 -7.88 3.67 5.61
CA VAL A 162 -8.93 3.16 4.71
C VAL A 162 -9.10 1.65 4.81
N LEU A 163 -8.16 0.94 5.43
CA LEU A 163 -8.19 -0.51 5.58
C LEU A 163 -8.84 -0.89 6.92
N TRP A 164 -9.74 -1.85 6.87
CA TRP A 164 -10.28 -2.49 8.06
C TRP A 164 -9.27 -3.54 8.53
N VAL A 165 -8.71 -3.32 9.73
CA VAL A 165 -7.66 -4.16 10.29
C VAL A 165 -8.10 -4.76 11.61
N LYS A 166 -7.78 -6.03 11.82
CA LYS A 166 -7.85 -6.68 13.11
C LYS A 166 -6.47 -6.62 13.76
N THR A 167 -6.33 -5.77 14.76
CA THR A 167 -5.06 -5.63 15.45
C THR A 167 -4.99 -6.51 16.69
N THR A 168 -3.80 -7.03 16.95
CA THR A 168 -3.50 -7.73 18.22
C THR A 168 -3.08 -6.78 19.34
N ARG A 169 -2.95 -5.46 19.03
CA ARG A 169 -2.59 -4.43 20.01
C ARG A 169 -3.57 -3.27 19.98
N PRO A 170 -4.11 -2.85 21.13
CA PRO A 170 -5.10 -1.77 21.22
C PRO A 170 -4.61 -0.42 20.69
N ASP A 171 -3.32 -0.15 20.82
CA ASP A 171 -2.67 1.12 20.43
C ASP A 171 -2.24 1.18 18.96
N TYR A 172 -2.50 0.14 18.18
CA TYR A 172 -2.06 0.03 16.80
C TYR A 172 -2.53 1.21 15.93
N GLN A 173 -3.80 1.55 16.00
CA GLN A 173 -4.38 2.64 15.21
C GLN A 173 -3.75 3.99 15.56
N GLN A 174 -3.50 4.23 16.83
CA GLN A 174 -2.84 5.47 17.27
C GLN A 174 -1.42 5.58 16.70
N VAL A 175 -0.66 4.51 16.77
CA VAL A 175 0.71 4.49 16.24
C VAL A 175 0.73 4.75 14.74
N VAL A 176 -0.16 4.10 14.00
CA VAL A 176 -0.25 4.29 12.55
C VAL A 176 -0.73 5.70 12.19
N SER A 177 -1.71 6.23 12.89
CA SER A 177 -2.25 7.57 12.64
C SER A 177 -1.23 8.68 12.95
N SER A 178 -0.35 8.48 13.92
CA SER A 178 0.74 9.41 14.23
C SER A 178 1.86 9.39 13.18
N GLY A 179 1.80 8.49 12.20
CA GLY A 179 2.83 8.36 11.16
C GLY A 179 4.18 7.89 11.68
N TYR A 180 4.20 7.33 12.88
CA TYR A 180 5.43 6.84 13.53
C TYR A 180 6.50 7.90 13.82
N ASN A 181 6.15 9.15 13.85
CA ASN A 181 7.13 10.22 14.02
C ASN A 181 7.92 10.15 15.33
N THR A 182 7.32 9.54 16.36
CA THR A 182 7.89 9.44 17.71
C THR A 182 8.19 8.01 18.13
N VAL A 183 7.90 7.03 17.28
CA VAL A 183 8.01 5.62 17.63
C VAL A 183 9.37 5.08 17.23
N SER A 184 10.03 4.36 18.12
CA SER A 184 11.29 3.72 17.84
C SER A 184 11.14 2.61 16.78
N LYS A 185 12.25 2.24 16.11
CA LYS A 185 12.24 1.12 15.15
C LYS A 185 11.69 -0.16 15.78
N SER A 186 11.97 -0.40 17.05
CA SER A 186 11.48 -1.56 17.81
C SER A 186 9.96 -1.55 17.97
N ASP A 187 9.37 -0.39 18.24
CA ASP A 187 7.92 -0.29 18.46
C ASP A 187 7.12 -0.52 17.17
N VAL A 188 7.61 0.02 16.07
CA VAL A 188 6.99 -0.16 14.75
C VAL A 188 7.04 -1.61 14.31
N ALA A 189 8.18 -2.28 14.52
CA ALA A 189 8.39 -3.65 14.07
C ALA A 189 7.48 -4.69 14.76
N TYR A 190 6.84 -4.34 15.86
CA TYR A 190 6.01 -5.27 16.65
C TYR A 190 4.50 -5.11 16.42
N LYS A 191 4.09 -4.15 15.61
CA LYS A 191 2.66 -3.99 15.30
C LYS A 191 2.24 -5.02 14.26
N VAL A 192 1.49 -6.00 14.72
CA VAL A 192 0.98 -7.10 13.89
C VAL A 192 -0.52 -6.95 13.75
N THR A 193 -0.99 -7.10 12.53
CA THR A 193 -2.41 -7.14 12.22
C THR A 193 -2.74 -8.38 11.42
N ASP A 194 -3.92 -8.92 11.65
CA ASP A 194 -4.45 -10.02 10.87
C ASP A 194 -5.36 -9.49 9.75
N ARG A 195 -5.33 -10.17 8.63
CA ARG A 195 -6.30 -9.99 7.56
C ARG A 195 -7.65 -10.56 8.00
N ILE A 196 -8.73 -9.81 7.79
CA ILE A 196 -10.09 -10.19 8.17
C ILE A 196 -10.74 -11.03 7.06
#